data_2a546711a757811840000ac6ba448a69
#
_entry.id   2a546711a757811840000ac6ba448a69
#
_cell.length_a   1.000
_cell.length_b   1.000
_cell.length_c   1.000
_cell.angle_alpha   90.00
_cell.angle_beta   90.00
_cell.angle_gamma   90.00
#
_symmetry.space_group_name_H-M   'P 1'
#
loop_
_entity.id
_entity.type
_entity.pdbx_description
1 polymer ?
#
loop_
_entity_poly.entity_id
_entity_poly.type
_entity_poly.pdbx_seq_one_letter_code
_entity_poly.pdbx_strand_id
1 'polypeptide(L)'
;MAELEPELLAQVAQELGVLPARLADLDQELLEAVGRRLQELHEAAAVDEMTGALRRAAGLDALVREVRRARRFDDRKLVVAFLDVDHLKAVNDSQGHAAGDAVLREVAAALRRRLRAYDLVIRWGGDEFVCSLPGAGLDAAQRALADVRTELTARTGCSFSAGFAELGSDGEAASVVARADADLYDRRRRERWGLSRQNLQGRSAHRSAYPTPIRAVRTTAPGAGRKPSSTT
;
A
#
# COMPACT_ATOMS: atom_id res chain seq x y z
N MET A 1 -28.84 10.69 35.44
CA MET A 1 -27.56 10.97 34.80
C MET A 1 -27.10 9.63 34.29
N ALA A 2 -27.06 9.42 32.95
CA ALA A 2 -26.50 8.22 32.39
C ALA A 2 -24.98 8.27 32.61
N GLU A 3 -24.40 7.21 33.19
CA GLU A 3 -22.93 7.10 33.28
C GLU A 3 -22.37 7.00 31.88
N LEU A 4 -21.43 7.89 31.54
CA LEU A 4 -20.68 7.87 30.33
C LEU A 4 -20.00 6.48 30.16
N GLU A 5 -20.13 5.85 29.00
CA GLU A 5 -19.40 4.60 28.73
C GLU A 5 -17.89 4.86 28.77
N PRO A 6 -17.15 4.27 29.73
CA PRO A 6 -15.73 4.57 29.94
C PRO A 6 -14.86 4.30 28.71
N GLU A 7 -15.28 3.33 27.89
CA GLU A 7 -14.57 2.95 26.66
C GLU A 7 -14.65 4.02 25.57
N LEU A 8 -15.85 4.61 25.36
CA LEU A 8 -16.06 5.69 24.41
C LEU A 8 -15.29 6.95 24.80
N LEU A 9 -15.35 7.30 26.10
CA LEU A 9 -14.61 8.45 26.63
C LEU A 9 -13.09 8.30 26.46
N ALA A 10 -12.55 7.11 26.72
CA ALA A 10 -11.14 6.81 26.55
C ALA A 10 -10.72 6.86 25.05
N GLN A 11 -11.55 6.35 24.15
CA GLN A 11 -11.30 6.36 22.71
C GLN A 11 -11.28 7.81 22.18
N VAL A 12 -12.30 8.61 22.47
CA VAL A 12 -12.37 10.02 22.03
C VAL A 12 -11.22 10.84 22.60
N ALA A 13 -10.86 10.61 23.87
CA ALA A 13 -9.73 11.28 24.51
C ALA A 13 -8.40 10.95 23.83
N GLN A 14 -8.18 9.70 23.46
CA GLN A 14 -6.99 9.25 22.74
C GLN A 14 -6.89 9.92 21.37
N GLU A 15 -7.99 9.98 20.62
CA GLU A 15 -8.01 10.58 19.28
C GLU A 15 -7.82 12.10 19.32
N LEU A 16 -8.34 12.78 20.33
CA LEU A 16 -8.14 14.22 20.54
C LEU A 16 -6.79 14.57 21.20
N GLY A 17 -6.03 13.57 21.69
CA GLY A 17 -4.77 13.79 22.41
C GLY A 17 -4.95 14.52 23.75
N VAL A 18 -6.10 14.34 24.41
CA VAL A 18 -6.41 14.96 25.71
C VAL A 18 -6.60 13.90 26.79
N LEU A 19 -6.52 14.33 28.06
CA LEU A 19 -6.81 13.43 29.18
C LEU A 19 -8.33 13.17 29.27
N PRO A 20 -8.78 11.92 29.53
CA PRO A 20 -10.19 11.57 29.67
C PRO A 20 -10.95 12.45 30.66
N ALA A 21 -10.30 12.84 31.74
CA ALA A 21 -10.88 13.74 32.74
C ALA A 21 -11.33 15.11 32.20
N ARG A 22 -10.75 15.56 31.08
CA ARG A 22 -11.17 16.81 30.42
C ARG A 22 -12.46 16.69 29.60
N LEU A 23 -12.86 15.47 29.29
CA LEU A 23 -14.08 15.16 28.54
C LEU A 23 -15.22 14.69 29.46
N ALA A 24 -14.92 14.44 30.74
CA ALA A 24 -15.88 13.88 31.71
C ALA A 24 -17.11 14.77 31.97
N ASP A 25 -16.97 16.08 31.72
CA ASP A 25 -18.07 17.06 31.89
C ASP A 25 -18.91 17.24 30.62
N LEU A 26 -18.59 16.55 29.52
CA LEU A 26 -19.36 16.60 28.30
C LEU A 26 -20.62 15.73 28.41
N ASP A 27 -21.68 16.22 27.82
CA ASP A 27 -22.91 15.45 27.61
C ASP A 27 -22.59 14.22 26.72
N GLN A 28 -23.20 13.08 27.06
CA GLN A 28 -22.96 11.82 26.34
C GLN A 28 -23.32 11.94 24.85
N GLU A 29 -24.41 12.65 24.54
CA GLU A 29 -24.87 12.87 23.16
C GLU A 29 -23.83 13.66 22.34
N LEU A 30 -23.20 14.66 22.97
CA LEU A 30 -22.13 15.44 22.36
C LEU A 30 -20.86 14.60 22.20
N LEU A 31 -20.49 13.75 23.16
CA LEU A 31 -19.34 12.86 23.10
C LEU A 31 -19.48 11.85 21.95
N GLU A 32 -20.67 11.25 21.80
CA GLU A 32 -20.98 10.35 20.69
C GLU A 32 -20.94 11.07 19.35
N ALA A 33 -21.45 12.30 19.28
CA ALA A 33 -21.41 13.11 18.06
C ALA A 33 -19.97 13.45 17.65
N VAL A 34 -19.12 13.82 18.61
CA VAL A 34 -17.69 14.07 18.38
C VAL A 34 -16.98 12.79 17.96
N GLY A 35 -17.23 11.66 18.63
CA GLY A 35 -16.67 10.36 18.27
C GLY A 35 -17.04 9.94 16.85
N ARG A 36 -18.32 10.05 16.48
CA ARG A 36 -18.78 9.79 15.10
C ARG A 36 -18.09 10.71 14.09
N ARG A 37 -17.96 12.00 14.39
CA ARG A 37 -17.31 12.95 13.48
C ARG A 37 -15.83 12.70 13.32
N LEU A 38 -15.12 12.33 14.38
CA LEU A 38 -13.72 11.91 14.33
C LEU A 38 -13.55 10.64 13.49
N GLN A 39 -14.44 9.68 13.68
CA GLN A 39 -14.44 8.44 12.89
C GLN A 39 -14.67 8.74 11.40
N GLU A 40 -15.63 9.58 11.03
CA GLU A 40 -15.87 10.01 9.65
C GLU A 40 -14.65 10.71 9.05
N LEU A 41 -13.99 11.59 9.80
CA LEU A 41 -12.76 12.27 9.36
C LEU A 41 -11.58 11.29 9.20
N HIS A 42 -11.44 10.33 10.10
CA HIS A 42 -10.45 9.25 10.01
C HIS A 42 -10.70 8.37 8.77
N GLU A 43 -11.94 7.97 8.53
CA GLU A 43 -12.31 7.19 7.36
C GLU A 43 -12.11 7.97 6.06
N ALA A 44 -12.46 9.26 6.03
CA ALA A 44 -12.19 10.14 4.90
C ALA A 44 -10.69 10.35 4.65
N ALA A 45 -9.87 10.37 5.72
CA ALA A 45 -8.42 10.46 5.62
C ALA A 45 -7.71 9.11 5.42
N ALA A 46 -8.45 7.98 5.51
CA ALA A 46 -7.87 6.64 5.49
C ALA A 46 -7.29 6.25 4.13
N VAL A 47 -7.80 6.81 3.04
CA VAL A 47 -7.46 6.45 1.67
C VAL A 47 -6.61 7.54 1.03
N ASP A 48 -5.57 7.13 0.33
CA ASP A 48 -4.76 8.00 -0.51
C ASP A 48 -5.53 8.32 -1.80
N GLU A 49 -5.90 9.57 -2.00
CA GLU A 49 -6.75 10.03 -3.12
C GLU A 49 -6.14 9.73 -4.48
N MET A 50 -4.82 9.76 -4.60
CA MET A 50 -4.14 9.52 -5.85
C MET A 50 -4.17 8.05 -6.26
N THR A 51 -3.92 7.15 -5.31
CA THR A 51 -3.75 5.72 -5.57
C THR A 51 -4.95 4.88 -5.17
N GLY A 52 -5.79 5.38 -4.26
CA GLY A 52 -6.88 4.65 -3.63
C GLY A 52 -6.40 3.51 -2.70
N ALA A 53 -5.13 3.45 -2.36
CA ALA A 53 -4.59 2.58 -1.32
C ALA A 53 -4.85 3.19 0.07
N LEU A 54 -4.79 2.39 1.12
CA LEU A 54 -4.84 2.93 2.48
C LEU A 54 -3.61 3.83 2.73
N ARG A 55 -3.80 4.95 3.41
CA ARG A 55 -2.68 5.75 3.92
C ARG A 55 -1.99 5.00 5.05
N ARG A 56 -0.71 5.33 5.30
CA ARG A 56 0.14 4.64 6.26
C ARG A 56 -0.49 4.46 7.64
N ALA A 57 -1.07 5.51 8.23
CA ALA A 57 -1.69 5.45 9.56
C ALA A 57 -2.86 4.48 9.58
N ALA A 58 -3.86 4.67 8.72
CA ALA A 58 -5.03 3.81 8.62
C ALA A 58 -4.67 2.36 8.23
N GLY A 59 -3.66 2.21 7.36
CA GLY A 59 -3.14 0.90 6.97
C GLY A 59 -2.46 0.17 8.11
N LEU A 60 -1.70 0.87 8.95
CA LEU A 60 -1.07 0.28 10.13
C LEU A 60 -2.13 -0.17 11.15
N ASP A 61 -3.16 0.62 11.40
CA ASP A 61 -4.28 0.26 12.26
C ASP A 61 -5.04 -0.97 11.74
N ALA A 62 -5.28 -1.02 10.43
CA ALA A 62 -5.87 -2.20 9.78
C ALA A 62 -4.97 -3.44 9.93
N LEU A 63 -3.66 -3.29 9.75
CA LEU A 63 -2.69 -4.38 9.93
C LEU A 63 -2.64 -4.87 11.39
N VAL A 64 -2.72 -3.98 12.37
CA VAL A 64 -2.81 -4.35 13.80
C VAL A 64 -4.04 -5.24 14.04
N ARG A 65 -5.19 -4.91 13.43
CA ARG A 65 -6.39 -5.74 13.54
C ARG A 65 -6.19 -7.12 12.90
N GLU A 66 -5.54 -7.20 11.73
CA GLU A 66 -5.24 -8.48 11.08
C GLU A 66 -4.24 -9.33 11.89
N VAL A 67 -3.21 -8.71 12.46
CA VAL A 67 -2.27 -9.40 13.37
C VAL A 67 -3.00 -9.97 14.59
N ARG A 68 -3.88 -9.18 15.23
CA ARG A 68 -4.70 -9.66 16.34
C ARG A 68 -5.62 -10.80 15.94
N ARG A 69 -6.21 -10.74 14.74
CA ARG A 69 -7.05 -11.80 14.19
C ARG A 69 -6.25 -13.08 13.92
N ALA A 70 -5.08 -12.97 13.29
CA ALA A 70 -4.21 -14.11 13.01
C ALA A 70 -3.77 -14.81 14.29
N ARG A 71 -3.48 -14.08 15.37
CA ARG A 71 -3.10 -14.64 16.68
C ARG A 71 -4.22 -15.38 17.40
N ARG A 72 -5.48 -14.98 17.22
CA ARG A 72 -6.61 -15.65 17.87
C ARG A 72 -6.84 -17.08 17.36
N PHE A 73 -6.38 -17.37 16.16
CA PHE A 73 -6.53 -18.66 15.51
C PHE A 73 -5.12 -19.17 15.21
N ASP A 74 -4.61 -20.03 16.04
CA ASP A 74 -3.22 -20.54 16.09
C ASP A 74 -2.67 -21.07 14.74
N ASP A 75 -3.53 -21.19 13.73
CA ASP A 75 -3.24 -21.72 12.39
C ASP A 75 -3.33 -20.65 11.27
N ARG A 76 -3.54 -19.37 11.58
CA ARG A 76 -3.66 -18.34 10.53
C ARG A 76 -2.32 -17.71 10.21
N LYS A 77 -1.79 -18.10 9.07
CA LYS A 77 -0.62 -17.45 8.45
C LYS A 77 -0.96 -16.01 8.06
N LEU A 78 -0.01 -15.12 8.21
CA LEU A 78 -0.06 -13.75 7.72
C LEU A 78 1.31 -13.41 7.16
N VAL A 79 1.34 -12.98 5.90
CA VAL A 79 2.55 -12.46 5.26
C VAL A 79 2.38 -10.97 5.04
N VAL A 80 3.41 -10.21 5.36
CA VAL A 80 3.54 -8.82 4.97
C VAL A 80 4.60 -8.71 3.88
N ALA A 81 4.28 -7.97 2.82
CA ALA A 81 5.22 -7.61 1.78
C ALA A 81 5.46 -6.10 1.80
N PHE A 82 6.72 -5.69 1.80
CA PHE A 82 7.15 -4.30 1.62
C PHE A 82 7.64 -4.13 0.18
N LEU A 83 7.08 -3.16 -0.53
CA LEU A 83 7.36 -2.92 -1.95
C LEU A 83 7.90 -1.51 -2.14
N ASP A 84 8.79 -1.35 -3.11
CA ASP A 84 9.33 -0.06 -3.55
C ASP A 84 9.35 -0.03 -5.08
N VAL A 85 8.80 1.03 -5.66
CA VAL A 85 8.66 1.18 -7.11
C VAL A 85 10.02 1.47 -7.74
N ASP A 86 10.45 0.58 -8.64
CA ASP A 86 11.76 0.68 -9.25
C ASP A 86 11.85 1.88 -10.20
N HIS A 87 12.93 2.66 -10.06
CA HIS A 87 13.28 3.77 -10.95
C HIS A 87 12.25 4.90 -11.07
N LEU A 88 11.33 5.07 -10.10
CA LEU A 88 10.32 6.15 -10.14
C LEU A 88 10.96 7.54 -10.29
N LYS A 89 12.08 7.78 -9.63
CA LYS A 89 12.82 9.05 -9.79
C LYS A 89 13.25 9.28 -11.24
N ALA A 90 13.75 8.26 -11.94
CA ALA A 90 14.15 8.39 -13.34
C ALA A 90 12.95 8.70 -14.26
N VAL A 91 11.76 8.15 -13.95
CA VAL A 91 10.51 8.49 -14.65
C VAL A 91 10.16 9.95 -14.41
N ASN A 92 10.17 10.41 -13.15
CA ASN A 92 9.90 11.79 -12.80
C ASN A 92 10.87 12.77 -13.51
N ASP A 93 12.16 12.47 -13.47
CA ASP A 93 13.20 13.32 -14.05
C ASP A 93 13.10 13.41 -15.59
N SER A 94 12.66 12.32 -16.26
CA SER A 94 12.60 12.27 -17.73
C SER A 94 11.25 12.66 -18.31
N GLN A 95 10.12 12.42 -17.59
CA GLN A 95 8.76 12.57 -18.10
C GLN A 95 7.86 13.45 -17.22
N GLY A 96 8.40 13.97 -16.11
CA GLY A 96 7.69 14.83 -15.16
C GLY A 96 6.88 14.06 -14.12
N HIS A 97 6.51 14.75 -13.04
CA HIS A 97 5.80 14.15 -11.89
C HIS A 97 4.45 13.52 -12.25
N ALA A 98 3.74 14.07 -13.25
CA ALA A 98 2.47 13.48 -13.70
C ALA A 98 2.63 12.05 -14.25
N ALA A 99 3.78 11.74 -14.87
CA ALA A 99 4.10 10.39 -15.32
C ALA A 99 4.41 9.46 -14.15
N GLY A 100 5.15 9.91 -13.14
CA GLY A 100 5.38 9.16 -11.92
C GLY A 100 4.09 8.88 -11.14
N ASP A 101 3.20 9.87 -11.04
CA ASP A 101 1.87 9.70 -10.45
C ASP A 101 1.04 8.64 -11.19
N ALA A 102 1.13 8.60 -12.52
CA ALA A 102 0.46 7.57 -13.32
C ALA A 102 1.01 6.17 -13.04
N VAL A 103 2.34 6.04 -12.84
CA VAL A 103 2.98 4.78 -12.43
C VAL A 103 2.46 4.34 -11.06
N LEU A 104 2.44 5.23 -10.07
CA LEU A 104 1.96 4.90 -8.72
C LEU A 104 0.49 4.46 -8.71
N ARG A 105 -0.38 5.12 -9.51
CA ARG A 105 -1.78 4.71 -9.69
C ARG A 105 -1.88 3.31 -10.30
N GLU A 106 -1.06 3.01 -11.30
CA GLU A 106 -1.09 1.70 -11.96
C GLU A 106 -0.54 0.59 -11.07
N VAL A 107 0.50 0.85 -10.25
CA VAL A 107 0.97 -0.08 -9.20
C VAL A 107 -0.17 -0.44 -8.25
N ALA A 108 -0.81 0.56 -7.65
CA ALA A 108 -1.92 0.33 -6.73
C ALA A 108 -3.10 -0.39 -7.40
N ALA A 109 -3.41 -0.05 -8.65
CA ALA A 109 -4.46 -0.70 -9.42
C ALA A 109 -4.11 -2.18 -9.73
N ALA A 110 -2.86 -2.48 -10.10
CA ALA A 110 -2.39 -3.83 -10.36
C ALA A 110 -2.44 -4.70 -9.09
N LEU A 111 -2.01 -4.15 -7.96
CA LEU A 111 -2.12 -4.81 -6.65
C LEU A 111 -3.59 -5.17 -6.36
N ARG A 112 -4.51 -4.21 -6.44
CA ARG A 112 -5.94 -4.43 -6.14
C ARG A 112 -6.64 -5.38 -7.12
N ARG A 113 -6.18 -5.48 -8.37
CA ARG A 113 -6.76 -6.44 -9.33
C ARG A 113 -6.39 -7.89 -9.02
N ARG A 114 -5.21 -8.12 -8.48
CA ARG A 114 -4.65 -9.46 -8.25
C ARG A 114 -4.77 -9.95 -6.82
N LEU A 115 -4.70 -9.03 -5.87
CA LEU A 115 -4.88 -9.36 -4.47
C LEU A 115 -6.37 -9.51 -4.14
N ARG A 116 -6.66 -10.23 -3.07
CA ARG A 116 -8.03 -10.51 -2.64
C ARG A 116 -8.63 -9.27 -1.97
N ALA A 117 -9.96 -9.18 -1.93
CA ALA A 117 -10.66 -8.03 -1.35
C ALA A 117 -10.33 -7.76 0.14
N TYR A 118 -9.88 -8.77 0.86
CA TYR A 118 -9.47 -8.67 2.26
C TYR A 118 -7.95 -8.50 2.45
N ASP A 119 -7.16 -8.57 1.38
CA ASP A 119 -5.75 -8.22 1.44
C ASP A 119 -5.61 -6.70 1.52
N LEU A 120 -4.73 -6.22 2.40
CA LEU A 120 -4.51 -4.78 2.54
C LEU A 120 -3.49 -4.30 1.51
N VAL A 121 -3.78 -3.16 0.90
CA VAL A 121 -2.84 -2.41 0.08
C VAL A 121 -2.69 -1.03 0.71
N ILE A 122 -1.51 -0.72 1.20
CA ILE A 122 -1.18 0.46 1.98
C ILE A 122 -0.12 1.24 1.23
N ARG A 123 -0.32 2.53 1.01
CA ARG A 123 0.73 3.43 0.55
C ARG A 123 1.54 3.87 1.76
N TRP A 124 2.77 3.36 1.88
CA TRP A 124 3.61 3.55 3.05
C TRP A 124 4.43 4.84 3.00
N GLY A 125 4.87 5.22 1.80
CA GLY A 125 5.66 6.41 1.50
C GLY A 125 5.38 6.93 0.09
N GLY A 126 6.28 7.72 -0.46
CA GLY A 126 6.18 8.28 -1.82
C GLY A 126 6.03 7.21 -2.89
N ASP A 127 6.98 6.29 -2.94
CA ASP A 127 7.10 5.16 -3.88
C ASP A 127 6.99 3.79 -3.19
N GLU A 128 6.67 3.77 -1.90
CA GLU A 128 6.63 2.58 -1.08
C GLU A 128 5.19 2.12 -0.84
N PHE A 129 4.97 0.81 -0.93
CA PHE A 129 3.72 0.17 -0.59
C PHE A 129 3.95 -0.98 0.40
N VAL A 130 2.94 -1.24 1.24
CA VAL A 130 2.89 -2.43 2.10
C VAL A 130 1.63 -3.20 1.76
N CYS A 131 1.78 -4.51 1.56
CA CYS A 131 0.66 -5.42 1.39
C CYS A 131 0.61 -6.41 2.55
N SER A 132 -0.61 -6.66 3.05
CA SER A 132 -0.86 -7.70 4.04
C SER A 132 -1.72 -8.79 3.41
N LEU A 133 -1.25 -10.05 3.48
CA LEU A 133 -1.88 -11.21 2.85
C LEU A 133 -2.27 -12.24 3.94
N PRO A 134 -3.44 -12.08 4.57
CA PRO A 134 -3.93 -13.01 5.58
C PRO A 134 -4.21 -14.39 4.97
N GLY A 135 -3.83 -15.45 5.69
CA GLY A 135 -4.00 -16.83 5.26
C GLY A 135 -3.03 -17.28 4.16
N ALA A 136 -2.15 -16.40 3.68
CA ALA A 136 -1.11 -16.78 2.72
C ALA A 136 0.16 -17.25 3.45
N GLY A 137 0.79 -18.31 2.95
CA GLY A 137 2.18 -18.62 3.26
C GLY A 137 3.14 -17.86 2.35
N LEU A 138 4.42 -17.81 2.73
CA LEU A 138 5.45 -17.02 2.07
C LEU A 138 5.53 -17.28 0.56
N ASP A 139 5.56 -18.55 0.13
CA ASP A 139 5.63 -18.91 -1.28
C ASP A 139 4.40 -18.43 -2.09
N ALA A 140 3.21 -18.51 -1.51
CA ALA A 140 1.99 -18.04 -2.15
C ALA A 140 1.97 -16.52 -2.30
N ALA A 141 2.41 -15.79 -1.27
CA ALA A 141 2.55 -14.34 -1.31
C ALA A 141 3.57 -13.90 -2.36
N GLN A 142 4.73 -14.57 -2.41
CA GLN A 142 5.78 -14.28 -3.39
C GLN A 142 5.28 -14.51 -4.83
N ARG A 143 4.57 -15.61 -5.09
CA ARG A 143 3.97 -15.87 -6.42
C ARG A 143 2.94 -14.82 -6.79
N ALA A 144 2.02 -14.49 -5.88
CA ALA A 144 0.99 -13.48 -6.14
C ALA A 144 1.59 -12.14 -6.53
N LEU A 145 2.63 -11.67 -5.81
CA LEU A 145 3.29 -10.41 -6.14
C LEU A 145 4.20 -10.50 -7.37
N ALA A 146 4.77 -11.66 -7.69
CA ALA A 146 5.47 -11.87 -8.94
C ALA A 146 4.55 -11.75 -10.16
N ASP A 147 3.32 -12.29 -10.06
CA ASP A 147 2.29 -12.14 -11.10
C ASP A 147 1.86 -10.67 -11.26
N VAL A 148 1.65 -9.93 -10.14
CA VAL A 148 1.38 -8.49 -10.18
C VAL A 148 2.50 -7.75 -10.91
N ARG A 149 3.76 -8.02 -10.54
CA ARG A 149 4.94 -7.39 -11.15
C ARG A 149 5.02 -7.67 -12.66
N THR A 150 4.77 -8.91 -13.07
CA THR A 150 4.79 -9.32 -14.48
C THR A 150 3.73 -8.57 -15.27
N GLU A 151 2.49 -8.49 -14.75
CA GLU A 151 1.40 -7.74 -15.39
C GLU A 151 1.71 -6.24 -15.48
N LEU A 152 2.19 -5.65 -14.37
CA LEU A 152 2.57 -4.23 -14.32
C LEU A 152 3.64 -3.92 -15.37
N THR A 153 4.71 -4.72 -15.40
CA THR A 153 5.82 -4.53 -16.34
C THR A 153 5.35 -4.65 -17.80
N ALA A 154 4.50 -5.61 -18.10
CA ALA A 154 3.95 -5.78 -19.45
C ALA A 154 3.09 -4.59 -19.90
N ARG A 155 2.38 -3.93 -18.98
CA ARG A 155 1.47 -2.82 -19.26
C ARG A 155 2.16 -1.45 -19.31
N THR A 156 3.14 -1.24 -18.43
CA THR A 156 3.71 0.10 -18.17
C THR A 156 5.20 0.18 -18.45
N GLY A 157 5.90 -0.95 -18.53
CA GLY A 157 7.36 -0.99 -18.51
C GLY A 157 7.98 -0.73 -17.13
N CYS A 158 7.16 -0.45 -16.11
CA CYS A 158 7.60 -0.23 -14.74
C CYS A 158 7.57 -1.51 -13.92
N SER A 159 8.33 -1.54 -12.85
CA SER A 159 8.45 -2.67 -11.94
C SER A 159 8.46 -2.19 -10.49
N PHE A 160 8.43 -3.14 -9.57
CA PHE A 160 8.72 -2.92 -8.16
C PHE A 160 9.57 -4.05 -7.61
N SER A 161 10.40 -3.73 -6.63
CA SER A 161 11.10 -4.70 -5.79
C SER A 161 10.26 -5.00 -4.55
N ALA A 162 10.31 -6.24 -4.03
CA ALA A 162 9.54 -6.64 -2.85
C ALA A 162 10.36 -7.48 -1.88
N GLY A 163 10.23 -7.16 -0.58
CA GLY A 163 10.68 -7.98 0.53
C GLY A 163 9.49 -8.54 1.30
N PHE A 164 9.68 -9.64 2.02
CA PHE A 164 8.61 -10.40 2.62
C PHE A 164 8.95 -10.81 4.05
N ALA A 165 7.95 -10.81 4.93
CA ALA A 165 8.05 -11.40 6.26
C ALA A 165 6.76 -12.11 6.65
N GLU A 166 6.89 -13.29 7.25
CA GLU A 166 5.77 -13.96 7.92
C GLU A 166 5.59 -13.41 9.34
N LEU A 167 4.34 -13.36 9.82
CA LEU A 167 4.06 -13.02 11.21
C LEU A 167 4.69 -14.08 12.12
N GLY A 168 5.57 -13.65 12.99
CA GLY A 168 6.18 -14.51 14.02
C GLY A 168 5.31 -14.61 15.28
N SER A 169 5.69 -15.47 16.21
CA SER A 169 5.01 -15.68 17.48
C SER A 169 5.00 -14.44 18.39
N ASP A 170 6.03 -13.59 18.27
CA ASP A 170 6.22 -12.33 19.01
C ASP A 170 5.65 -11.11 18.27
N GLY A 171 5.12 -11.32 17.03
CA GLY A 171 4.97 -10.30 16.03
C GLY A 171 3.95 -9.22 16.38
N GLU A 172 4.42 -8.00 16.54
CA GLU A 172 3.63 -6.79 16.39
C GLU A 172 3.59 -6.36 14.91
N ALA A 173 2.55 -5.61 14.53
CA ALA A 173 2.40 -5.13 13.15
C ALA A 173 3.64 -4.35 12.67
N ALA A 174 4.17 -3.47 13.49
CA ALA A 174 5.38 -2.70 13.17
C ALA A 174 6.62 -3.60 12.97
N SER A 175 6.77 -4.64 13.78
CA SER A 175 7.89 -5.58 13.70
C SER A 175 7.87 -6.40 12.40
N VAL A 176 6.70 -6.89 11.98
CA VAL A 176 6.60 -7.67 10.73
C VAL A 176 6.84 -6.77 9.49
N VAL A 177 6.39 -5.51 9.52
CA VAL A 177 6.69 -4.54 8.46
C VAL A 177 8.20 -4.26 8.39
N ALA A 178 8.85 -4.01 9.53
CA ALA A 178 10.29 -3.77 9.57
C ALA A 178 11.11 -4.96 9.06
N ARG A 179 10.68 -6.20 9.31
CA ARG A 179 11.34 -7.41 8.77
C ARG A 179 11.14 -7.55 7.26
N ALA A 180 9.97 -7.18 6.74
CA ALA A 180 9.72 -7.18 5.30
C ALA A 180 10.58 -6.11 4.57
N ASP A 181 10.73 -4.92 5.16
CA ASP A 181 11.62 -3.87 4.66
C ASP A 181 13.09 -4.33 4.68
N ALA A 182 13.54 -4.95 5.76
CA ALA A 182 14.90 -5.51 5.85
C ALA A 182 15.16 -6.59 4.78
N ASP A 183 14.19 -7.48 4.49
CA ASP A 183 14.30 -8.47 3.41
C ASP A 183 14.39 -7.79 2.03
N LEU A 184 13.62 -6.72 1.79
CA LEU A 184 13.71 -5.93 0.56
C LEU A 184 15.11 -5.32 0.39
N TYR A 185 15.64 -4.70 1.45
CA TYR A 185 16.98 -4.13 1.44
C TYR A 185 18.06 -5.17 1.12
N ASP A 186 17.98 -6.35 1.76
CA ASP A 186 18.94 -7.44 1.56
C ASP A 186 18.84 -8.05 0.14
N ARG A 187 17.64 -8.17 -0.43
CA ARG A 187 17.43 -8.62 -1.82
C ARG A 187 18.06 -7.65 -2.81
N ARG A 188 17.78 -6.36 -2.68
CA ARG A 188 18.37 -5.31 -3.51
C ARG A 188 19.91 -5.28 -3.40
N ARG A 189 20.43 -5.51 -2.21
CA ARG A 189 21.89 -5.60 -1.99
C ARG A 189 22.47 -6.80 -2.72
N ARG A 190 21.87 -7.99 -2.64
CA ARG A 190 22.32 -9.21 -3.33
C ARG A 190 22.27 -9.05 -4.84
N GLU A 191 21.24 -8.47 -5.40
CA GLU A 191 21.12 -8.20 -6.83
C GLU A 191 22.24 -7.28 -7.33
N ARG A 192 22.50 -6.19 -6.63
CA ARG A 192 23.62 -5.28 -6.95
C ARG A 192 24.98 -5.99 -6.91
N TRP A 193 25.20 -6.86 -5.95
CA TRP A 193 26.46 -7.62 -5.83
C TRP A 193 26.55 -8.76 -6.84
N GLY A 194 25.44 -9.40 -7.17
CA GLY A 194 25.35 -10.43 -8.22
C GLY A 194 25.69 -9.86 -9.60
N LEU A 195 25.14 -8.70 -9.94
CA LEU A 195 25.45 -7.97 -11.17
C LEU A 195 26.92 -7.52 -11.22
N SER A 196 27.51 -7.13 -10.07
CA SER A 196 28.94 -6.77 -10.00
C SER A 196 29.86 -7.97 -10.27
N ARG A 197 29.51 -9.16 -9.83
CA ARG A 197 30.29 -10.38 -10.11
C ARG A 197 30.18 -10.83 -11.58
N GLN A 198 29.00 -10.70 -12.20
CA GLN A 198 28.82 -11.02 -13.63
C GLN A 198 29.54 -10.00 -14.53
N ASN A 199 29.54 -8.70 -14.16
CA ASN A 199 30.29 -7.68 -14.91
C ASN A 199 31.80 -7.79 -14.79
N LEU A 200 32.35 -8.42 -13.76
CA LEU A 200 33.77 -8.71 -13.63
C LEU A 200 34.19 -9.93 -14.47
N GLN A 201 33.27 -10.85 -14.79
CA GLN A 201 33.52 -12.00 -15.65
C GLN A 201 33.18 -11.75 -17.12
N GLY A 202 32.43 -10.69 -17.44
CA GLY A 202 31.96 -10.37 -18.80
C GLY A 202 32.39 -9.00 -19.31
N ARG A 203 33.68 -8.61 -19.16
CA ARG A 203 34.21 -7.46 -19.89
C ARG A 203 34.48 -7.82 -21.36
N SER A 204 33.40 -8.08 -22.09
CA SER A 204 33.32 -7.96 -23.55
C SER A 204 31.85 -7.90 -23.95
N ALA A 205 31.50 -6.80 -24.59
CA ALA A 205 30.25 -6.53 -25.32
C ALA A 205 29.03 -5.99 -24.55
N HIS A 206 28.72 -4.84 -24.97
CA HIS A 206 27.45 -4.11 -25.18
C HIS A 206 27.02 -3.07 -24.14
N ARG A 207 27.26 -1.85 -24.57
CA ARG A 207 26.55 -0.62 -24.20
C ARG A 207 25.07 -0.72 -24.57
N SER A 208 24.27 -0.02 -23.77
CA SER A 208 22.90 0.43 -24.07
C SER A 208 21.77 -0.48 -23.60
N ALA A 209 21.16 -0.09 -22.49
CA ALA A 209 19.72 -0.23 -22.30
C ALA A 209 19.25 0.93 -21.44
N TYR A 210 18.95 2.06 -22.06
CA TYR A 210 18.00 3.03 -21.49
C TYR A 210 16.60 2.44 -21.67
N PRO A 211 15.71 2.54 -20.66
CA PRO A 211 14.35 2.05 -20.82
C PRO A 211 13.65 2.82 -21.94
N THR A 212 13.02 2.07 -22.82
CA THR A 212 12.13 2.57 -23.86
C THR A 212 11.04 3.45 -23.23
N PRO A 213 10.65 4.57 -23.83
CA PRO A 213 9.62 5.45 -23.28
C PRO A 213 8.32 4.69 -23.07
N ILE A 214 7.68 4.94 -21.94
CA ILE A 214 6.39 4.36 -21.55
C ILE A 214 5.38 4.64 -22.65
N ARG A 215 4.82 3.56 -23.22
CA ARG A 215 3.75 3.65 -24.20
C ARG A 215 2.56 4.35 -23.53
N ALA A 216 2.19 5.54 -24.02
CA ALA A 216 1.10 6.32 -23.49
C ALA A 216 -0.14 5.45 -23.27
N VAL A 217 -0.61 5.40 -22.04
CA VAL A 217 -1.88 4.76 -21.67
C VAL A 217 -2.97 5.53 -22.41
N ARG A 218 -3.58 4.93 -23.42
CA ARG A 218 -4.75 5.51 -24.07
C ARG A 218 -5.88 5.54 -23.06
N THR A 219 -6.15 6.71 -22.51
CA THR A 219 -7.41 7.02 -21.85
C THR A 219 -8.50 6.98 -22.91
N THR A 220 -9.32 5.91 -22.89
CA THR A 220 -10.58 5.90 -23.65
C THR A 220 -11.54 6.86 -22.94
N ALA A 221 -11.68 8.06 -23.48
CA ALA A 221 -12.74 8.97 -23.07
C ALA A 221 -14.11 8.32 -23.39
N PRO A 222 -15.12 8.44 -22.51
CA PRO A 222 -16.46 7.98 -22.80
C PRO A 222 -17.05 8.81 -23.94
N GLY A 223 -17.63 8.11 -24.94
CA GLY A 223 -18.10 8.64 -26.20
C GLY A 223 -19.11 9.79 -26.02
N ALA A 224 -18.83 10.86 -26.73
CA ALA A 224 -19.76 11.96 -26.96
C ALA A 224 -20.99 11.45 -27.74
N GLY A 225 -22.16 11.61 -27.15
CA GLY A 225 -23.44 11.24 -27.73
C GLY A 225 -23.69 11.92 -29.05
N ARG A 226 -24.03 11.14 -30.06
CA ARG A 226 -24.57 11.61 -31.34
C ARG A 226 -25.88 12.33 -31.10
N LYS A 227 -25.97 13.60 -31.50
CA LYS A 227 -27.24 14.30 -31.70
C LYS A 227 -27.90 13.80 -32.99
N PRO A 228 -29.20 13.54 -33.01
CA PRO A 228 -29.91 13.27 -34.27
C PRO A 228 -30.11 14.55 -35.08
N SER A 229 -29.77 14.49 -36.36
CA SER A 229 -30.07 15.51 -37.33
C SER A 229 -31.56 15.47 -37.65
N SER A 230 -32.27 16.57 -37.43
CA SER A 230 -33.60 16.83 -37.98
C SER A 230 -33.47 17.32 -39.41
N THR A 231 -34.03 16.57 -40.36
CA THR A 231 -34.31 16.99 -41.73
C THR A 231 -35.73 17.58 -41.74
N THR A 232 -35.85 18.75 -42.25
CA THR A 232 -36.98 19.20 -43.10
C THR A 232 -36.43 20.08 -44.15
#